data_a0c89f93933a9415745d10cab6c69280
#
_entry.id   a0c89f93933a9415745d10cab6c69280
#
_cell.length_a   1.000
_cell.length_b   1.000
_cell.length_c   1.000
_cell.angle_alpha   90.00
_cell.angle_beta   90.00
_cell.angle_gamma   90.00
#
_symmetry.space_group_name_H-M   'P 1'
#
loop_
_entity.id
_entity.type
_entity.pdbx_description
1 polymer ?
#
loop_
_entity_poly.entity_id
_entity_poly.type
_entity_poly.pdbx_seq_one_letter_code
_entity_poly.pdbx_strand_id
1 'polypeptide(L)'
;MIEKNLIKNCIVLLCITSLLIPITIGYNVESANLLQPEKVSIQIQNDSGGGLQNSSWPMYCHDVCHSGRSPYSTKDNSGFELWRFKQSIDDFFRGSPVIGNDGIIYIGGADLYAIYPNGTLKWSYDINDWVHSCPAISSDGTIYIGTIGGGSDYLYAIESNGTLKWEYGTGEIYSSPAIGDDGTIFFGDSNQNINALYPNGTIKWKYKTDNVVYSSPAIGMDGTIYCGSHDTYLYALYPNNGTLKWRYKTGDWVRVSPCIADDGTIYIVSLDNYLYAISPNGTTKWKTNVGAGTSPTIGQDGTIYCGYSNLYAVNPTNGTIRWTFNPGPGRTIRGATPCNSADGTIYFGTWIGDYDGGEIIALNANGTEQWRRLIANQYVDSAPAIGKDGTVYIGTAWDENGYNRGYLYALGRGPLEADATGPYYGLTNQAIAFSGSATGGYKPYTWFWDFGDGDSSQEQTPTHTYTITGNYTVTLTVTDNTSNTSIDTTWAWIQTTNTPPNTPMITGPSKGKPGIPYNYTFLASDPDGTPIWYYIQWGDGINSGLIGPYASGNAIIVSHTWGKRGTYSIQAKAKDGYGAESSWGTLKVTMPLSYEPPHFRFLEWLFERFPHAFPFLRSLFNQ
;
A
#
# COMPACT_ATOMS: atom_id res chain seq x y z
N MET A 1 52.91 16.60 -7.69
CA MET A 1 52.83 17.75 -8.58
C MET A 1 52.60 17.34 -10.06
N ILE A 2 52.26 16.07 -10.32
CA ILE A 2 52.06 15.55 -11.71
C ILE A 2 50.55 15.30 -11.98
N GLU A 3 49.71 15.11 -10.96
CA GLU A 3 48.28 14.82 -11.15
C GLU A 3 47.36 16.03 -11.41
N LYS A 4 47.81 17.26 -11.15
CA LYS A 4 46.97 18.46 -11.40
C LYS A 4 46.99 18.97 -12.84
N ASN A 5 47.89 18.43 -13.70
CA ASN A 5 47.99 18.88 -15.10
C ASN A 5 47.19 18.03 -16.10
N LEU A 6 46.72 16.84 -15.69
CA LEU A 6 45.92 16.00 -16.60
C LEU A 6 44.46 16.46 -16.72
N ILE A 7 43.89 17.02 -15.65
CA ILE A 7 42.50 17.49 -15.65
C ILE A 7 42.29 18.78 -16.45
N LYS A 8 43.31 19.63 -16.55
CA LYS A 8 43.23 20.88 -17.34
C LYS A 8 43.26 20.63 -18.86
N ASN A 9 43.89 19.58 -19.32
CA ASN A 9 44.00 19.28 -20.76
C ASN A 9 42.77 18.56 -21.34
N CYS A 10 41.96 17.85 -20.52
CA CYS A 10 40.69 17.26 -20.98
C CYS A 10 39.57 18.28 -21.16
N ILE A 11 39.58 19.39 -20.40
CA ILE A 11 38.53 20.42 -20.51
C ILE A 11 38.75 21.31 -21.74
N VAL A 12 40.00 21.48 -22.22
CA VAL A 12 40.30 22.27 -23.40
C VAL A 12 40.01 21.55 -24.72
N LEU A 13 39.98 20.22 -24.74
CA LEU A 13 39.70 19.46 -25.96
C LEU A 13 38.21 19.32 -26.26
N LEU A 14 37.31 19.52 -25.27
CA LEU A 14 35.84 19.47 -25.47
C LEU A 14 35.25 20.83 -25.92
N CYS A 15 35.99 21.92 -25.89
CA CYS A 15 35.51 23.23 -26.30
C CYS A 15 35.84 23.63 -27.77
N ILE A 16 36.51 22.77 -28.54
CA ILE A 16 36.97 23.13 -29.91
C ILE A 16 36.11 22.53 -31.04
N THR A 17 35.13 21.63 -30.72
CA THR A 17 34.28 21.00 -31.76
C THR A 17 32.84 21.52 -31.87
N SER A 18 32.50 22.64 -31.21
CA SER A 18 31.14 23.24 -31.26
C SER A 18 31.06 24.67 -31.76
N LEU A 19 31.87 25.04 -32.75
CA LEU A 19 31.76 26.31 -33.44
C LEU A 19 31.43 26.05 -34.90
N LEU A 20 30.15 26.10 -35.24
CA LEU A 20 29.55 26.54 -36.51
C LEU A 20 28.08 26.15 -36.61
N ILE A 21 27.17 26.97 -36.06
CA ILE A 21 25.85 27.31 -36.61
C ILE A 21 25.26 28.41 -35.70
N PRO A 22 24.89 29.59 -36.21
CA PRO A 22 24.25 30.62 -35.41
C PRO A 22 22.73 30.45 -35.44
N ILE A 23 22.10 30.14 -34.29
CA ILE A 23 20.67 30.33 -34.08
C ILE A 23 20.48 31.36 -32.97
N THR A 24 19.93 32.49 -33.32
CA THR A 24 19.49 33.56 -32.42
C THR A 24 18.19 33.12 -31.72
N ILE A 25 18.21 32.95 -30.40
CA ILE A 25 17.02 32.88 -29.57
C ILE A 25 17.14 33.92 -28.47
N GLY A 26 16.16 34.84 -28.43
CA GLY A 26 16.06 35.88 -27.41
C GLY A 26 15.61 35.27 -26.06
N TYR A 27 16.29 35.69 -24.99
CA TYR A 27 15.90 35.37 -23.64
C TYR A 27 15.20 36.54 -22.95
N ASN A 28 13.98 36.27 -22.47
CA ASN A 28 13.37 37.05 -21.41
C ASN A 28 13.84 36.47 -20.07
N VAL A 29 14.41 37.30 -19.21
CA VAL A 29 14.83 36.91 -17.85
C VAL A 29 13.67 37.17 -16.91
N GLU A 30 12.99 36.14 -16.45
CA GLU A 30 12.20 36.19 -15.23
C GLU A 30 12.90 35.40 -14.12
N SER A 31 12.82 35.98 -12.93
CA SER A 31 13.52 35.64 -11.69
C SER A 31 13.53 34.16 -11.33
N ALA A 32 14.74 33.60 -11.19
CA ALA A 32 14.95 32.21 -10.77
C ALA A 32 14.78 32.05 -9.25
N ASN A 33 13.84 31.20 -8.85
CA ASN A 33 13.83 30.56 -7.53
C ASN A 33 14.93 29.48 -7.50
N LEU A 34 15.76 29.53 -6.47
CA LEU A 34 16.82 28.55 -6.21
C LEU A 34 16.23 27.15 -6.03
N LEU A 35 16.30 26.35 -7.09
CA LEU A 35 16.06 24.90 -7.03
C LEU A 35 17.32 24.22 -6.51
N GLN A 36 17.15 23.30 -5.56
CA GLN A 36 18.17 22.36 -5.08
C GLN A 36 18.71 21.55 -6.27
N PRO A 37 20.00 21.17 -6.28
CA PRO A 37 20.55 20.39 -7.39
C PRO A 37 19.90 19.00 -7.43
N GLU A 38 19.20 18.70 -8.50
CA GLU A 38 18.78 17.33 -8.82
C GLU A 38 20.04 16.46 -8.93
N LYS A 39 20.09 15.38 -8.12
CA LYS A 39 21.08 14.32 -8.33
C LYS A 39 20.73 13.59 -9.63
N VAL A 40 21.39 13.98 -10.71
CA VAL A 40 21.39 13.17 -11.94
C VAL A 40 22.19 11.91 -11.65
N SER A 41 21.50 10.80 -11.40
CA SER A 41 22.11 9.48 -11.42
C SER A 41 22.41 9.12 -12.88
N ILE A 42 23.68 9.25 -13.29
CA ILE A 42 24.14 8.73 -14.56
C ILE A 42 24.18 7.20 -14.41
N GLN A 43 23.16 6.53 -14.94
CA GLN A 43 23.26 5.09 -15.17
C GLN A 43 24.21 4.87 -16.35
N ILE A 44 25.42 4.38 -16.07
CA ILE A 44 26.32 3.90 -17.10
C ILE A 44 25.74 2.56 -17.59
N GLN A 45 25.11 2.56 -18.76
CA GLN A 45 24.80 1.32 -19.48
C GLN A 45 26.13 0.66 -19.89
N ASN A 46 26.52 -0.38 -19.19
CA ASN A 46 27.53 -1.31 -19.69
C ASN A 46 26.79 -2.41 -20.46
N ASP A 47 26.70 -2.26 -21.77
CA ASP A 47 26.34 -3.31 -22.72
C ASP A 47 27.51 -4.33 -22.87
N SER A 48 27.86 -5.03 -21.80
CA SER A 48 28.74 -6.21 -21.86
C SER A 48 27.93 -7.42 -21.41
N GLY A 49 27.53 -8.25 -22.36
CA GLY A 49 26.64 -9.39 -22.20
C GLY A 49 27.07 -10.38 -21.12
N GLY A 50 26.39 -10.34 -19.98
CA GLY A 50 26.59 -11.29 -18.90
C GLY A 50 25.86 -10.97 -17.60
N GLY A 51 25.53 -9.70 -17.31
CA GLY A 51 24.96 -9.26 -16.05
C GLY A 51 23.45 -9.47 -15.88
N LEU A 52 22.89 -8.87 -14.83
CA LEU A 52 21.45 -8.84 -14.55
C LEU A 52 20.69 -8.11 -15.68
N GLN A 53 19.51 -8.59 -16.02
CA GLN A 53 18.66 -7.95 -17.03
C GLN A 53 18.21 -6.55 -16.59
N ASN A 54 18.26 -5.58 -17.50
CA ASN A 54 17.70 -4.24 -17.26
C ASN A 54 16.17 -4.27 -17.48
N SER A 55 15.44 -4.64 -16.45
CA SER A 55 13.98 -4.73 -16.44
C SER A 55 13.37 -4.04 -15.24
N SER A 56 12.03 -4.03 -15.13
CA SER A 56 11.35 -3.35 -14.01
C SER A 56 11.54 -4.05 -12.66
N TRP A 57 11.79 -5.37 -12.67
CA TRP A 57 12.02 -6.16 -11.45
C TRP A 57 12.74 -7.48 -11.76
N PRO A 58 14.05 -7.45 -12.07
CA PRO A 58 14.74 -8.61 -12.66
C PRO A 58 15.11 -9.71 -11.66
N MET A 59 15.06 -9.45 -10.35
CA MET A 59 15.41 -10.41 -9.31
C MET A 59 14.77 -10.05 -7.95
N TYR A 60 15.02 -10.87 -6.93
CA TYR A 60 14.62 -10.62 -5.55
C TYR A 60 15.04 -9.22 -5.09
N CYS A 61 14.09 -8.48 -4.48
CA CYS A 61 14.27 -7.11 -4.04
C CYS A 61 14.80 -6.15 -5.12
N HIS A 62 14.43 -6.37 -6.39
CA HIS A 62 14.66 -5.51 -7.54
C HIS A 62 16.09 -5.54 -8.11
N ASP A 63 17.13 -5.40 -7.31
CA ASP A 63 18.51 -5.22 -7.76
C ASP A 63 19.52 -6.07 -6.96
N VAL A 64 20.74 -6.15 -7.42
CA VAL A 64 21.82 -6.94 -6.79
C VAL A 64 22.19 -6.47 -5.38
N CYS A 65 21.85 -5.23 -5.03
CA CYS A 65 22.01 -4.67 -3.69
C CYS A 65 20.82 -4.98 -2.77
N HIS A 66 19.78 -5.62 -3.29
CA HIS A 66 18.51 -5.91 -2.62
C HIS A 66 17.84 -4.64 -2.03
N SER A 67 17.90 -3.54 -2.76
CA SER A 67 17.37 -2.26 -2.27
C SER A 67 15.85 -2.30 -2.09
N GLY A 68 15.13 -3.08 -2.89
CA GLY A 68 13.67 -3.10 -2.92
C GLY A 68 13.06 -1.81 -3.50
N ARG A 69 13.88 -0.98 -4.17
CA ARG A 69 13.46 0.31 -4.75
C ARG A 69 13.06 0.16 -6.20
N SER A 70 11.80 0.42 -6.54
CA SER A 70 11.36 0.55 -7.93
C SER A 70 11.63 1.96 -8.47
N PRO A 71 12.06 2.11 -9.72
CA PRO A 71 12.08 3.40 -10.39
C PRO A 71 10.70 3.87 -10.87
N TYR A 72 9.67 3.04 -10.72
CA TYR A 72 8.32 3.32 -11.22
C TYR A 72 7.37 3.75 -10.09
N SER A 73 6.49 4.71 -10.42
CA SER A 73 5.49 5.25 -9.50
C SER A 73 4.25 4.35 -9.45
N THR A 74 3.70 4.22 -8.26
CA THR A 74 2.43 3.53 -8.00
C THR A 74 1.36 4.47 -7.46
N LYS A 75 1.56 5.79 -7.60
CA LYS A 75 0.74 6.85 -7.00
C LYS A 75 -0.78 6.68 -7.20
N ASP A 76 -1.17 6.11 -8.35
CA ASP A 76 -2.58 5.90 -8.68
C ASP A 76 -3.03 4.44 -8.47
N ASN A 77 -2.20 3.58 -7.88
CA ASN A 77 -2.54 2.20 -7.55
C ASN A 77 -3.46 2.18 -6.32
N SER A 78 -4.70 1.77 -6.52
CA SER A 78 -5.73 1.70 -5.48
C SER A 78 -5.86 0.32 -4.81
N GLY A 79 -4.97 -0.63 -5.13
CA GLY A 79 -5.08 -2.01 -4.69
C GLY A 79 -6.21 -2.79 -5.38
N PHE A 80 -6.74 -2.26 -6.48
CA PHE A 80 -7.75 -2.97 -7.28
C PHE A 80 -7.14 -4.22 -7.91
N GLU A 81 -7.82 -5.37 -7.79
CA GLU A 81 -7.39 -6.61 -8.44
C GLU A 81 -7.65 -6.53 -9.94
N LEU A 82 -6.58 -6.45 -10.72
CA LEU A 82 -6.67 -6.51 -12.18
C LEU A 82 -6.95 -7.94 -12.63
N TRP A 83 -6.20 -8.89 -12.06
CA TRP A 83 -6.35 -10.31 -12.26
C TRP A 83 -5.60 -11.10 -11.17
N ARG A 84 -5.88 -12.40 -11.12
CA ARG A 84 -5.10 -13.38 -10.35
C ARG A 84 -4.88 -14.62 -11.20
N PHE A 85 -3.70 -15.22 -11.05
CA PHE A 85 -3.29 -16.42 -11.78
C PHE A 85 -3.14 -17.60 -10.85
N LYS A 86 -3.57 -18.77 -11.33
CA LYS A 86 -3.33 -20.08 -10.74
C LYS A 86 -3.47 -21.13 -11.85
N GLN A 87 -2.54 -22.07 -11.94
CA GLN A 87 -2.57 -23.13 -12.94
C GLN A 87 -2.87 -24.50 -12.31
N SER A 88 -2.24 -24.84 -11.19
CA SER A 88 -2.41 -26.11 -10.50
C SER A 88 -3.18 -25.97 -9.18
N ILE A 89 -3.81 -27.05 -8.72
CA ILE A 89 -4.41 -27.11 -7.39
C ILE A 89 -3.35 -27.04 -6.28
N ASP A 90 -2.12 -27.47 -6.62
CA ASP A 90 -0.99 -27.53 -5.69
C ASP A 90 -0.11 -26.28 -5.76
N ASP A 91 -0.50 -25.24 -6.53
CA ASP A 91 0.26 -24.01 -6.61
C ASP A 91 0.28 -23.26 -5.28
N PHE A 92 1.49 -22.87 -4.89
CA PHE A 92 1.74 -21.95 -3.80
C PHE A 92 2.91 -21.03 -4.19
N PHE A 93 2.69 -19.73 -4.17
CA PHE A 93 3.66 -18.76 -4.65
C PHE A 93 4.37 -18.09 -3.45
N ARG A 94 5.33 -18.81 -2.85
CA ARG A 94 6.19 -18.28 -1.78
C ARG A 94 7.36 -17.48 -2.30
N GLY A 95 7.90 -17.90 -3.45
CA GLY A 95 8.88 -17.09 -4.16
C GLY A 95 8.27 -15.79 -4.65
N SER A 96 9.06 -14.72 -4.66
CA SER A 96 8.58 -13.43 -5.17
C SER A 96 8.58 -13.41 -6.68
N PRO A 97 7.61 -12.76 -7.34
CA PRO A 97 7.61 -12.61 -8.79
C PRO A 97 8.76 -11.72 -9.24
N VAL A 98 9.25 -11.96 -10.44
CA VAL A 98 10.18 -11.09 -11.16
C VAL A 98 9.60 -10.73 -12.53
N ILE A 99 10.05 -9.63 -13.11
CA ILE A 99 9.46 -9.07 -14.33
C ILE A 99 10.58 -8.87 -15.35
N GLY A 100 10.45 -9.48 -16.52
CA GLY A 100 11.37 -9.31 -17.65
C GLY A 100 11.23 -7.92 -18.31
N ASN A 101 12.19 -7.60 -19.18
CA ASN A 101 12.18 -6.35 -19.94
C ASN A 101 11.02 -6.27 -20.96
N ASP A 102 10.48 -7.43 -21.35
CA ASP A 102 9.27 -7.61 -22.18
C ASP A 102 7.96 -7.55 -21.37
N GLY A 103 8.04 -7.35 -20.06
CA GLY A 103 6.91 -7.30 -19.14
C GLY A 103 6.38 -8.68 -18.72
N ILE A 104 6.98 -9.78 -19.15
CA ILE A 104 6.61 -11.12 -18.71
C ILE A 104 6.94 -11.30 -17.23
N ILE A 105 6.00 -11.84 -16.49
CA ILE A 105 6.14 -12.13 -15.06
C ILE A 105 6.57 -13.59 -14.90
N TYR A 106 7.68 -13.82 -14.19
CA TYR A 106 8.15 -15.14 -13.86
C TYR A 106 7.99 -15.40 -12.36
N ILE A 107 7.46 -16.55 -12.00
CA ILE A 107 7.25 -16.95 -10.60
C ILE A 107 7.30 -18.46 -10.44
N GLY A 108 7.90 -18.90 -9.33
CA GLY A 108 7.89 -20.31 -8.92
C GLY A 108 6.68 -20.66 -8.07
N GLY A 109 6.11 -21.82 -8.32
CA GLY A 109 5.02 -22.45 -7.58
C GLY A 109 5.24 -23.95 -7.52
N ALA A 110 4.29 -24.78 -7.98
CA ALA A 110 4.52 -26.19 -8.30
C ALA A 110 5.46 -26.34 -9.51
N ASP A 111 5.41 -25.36 -10.41
CA ASP A 111 6.25 -25.23 -11.60
C ASP A 111 6.90 -23.85 -11.64
N LEU A 112 7.79 -23.61 -12.62
CA LEU A 112 8.15 -22.25 -13.02
C LEU A 112 7.16 -21.76 -14.08
N TYR A 113 6.51 -20.64 -13.82
CA TYR A 113 5.53 -20.02 -14.72
C TYR A 113 6.08 -18.75 -15.35
N ALA A 114 5.81 -18.58 -16.64
CA ALA A 114 5.91 -17.30 -17.36
C ALA A 114 4.51 -16.82 -17.73
N ILE A 115 4.15 -15.62 -17.31
CA ILE A 115 2.79 -15.08 -17.37
C ILE A 115 2.81 -13.73 -18.08
N TYR A 116 1.91 -13.54 -19.04
CA TYR A 116 1.75 -12.25 -19.70
C TYR A 116 1.21 -11.18 -18.72
N PRO A 117 1.46 -9.88 -18.97
CA PRO A 117 0.93 -8.78 -18.14
C PRO A 117 -0.59 -8.78 -17.97
N ASN A 118 -1.33 -9.43 -18.87
CA ASN A 118 -2.79 -9.59 -18.80
C ASN A 118 -3.25 -10.80 -17.95
N GLY A 119 -2.32 -11.51 -17.31
CA GLY A 119 -2.62 -12.67 -16.45
C GLY A 119 -2.74 -14.01 -17.18
N THR A 120 -2.54 -14.07 -18.50
CA THR A 120 -2.59 -15.34 -19.24
C THR A 120 -1.22 -16.05 -19.22
N LEU A 121 -1.25 -17.38 -19.14
CA LEU A 121 -0.05 -18.21 -19.17
C LEU A 121 0.65 -18.09 -20.54
N LYS A 122 1.96 -17.83 -20.52
CA LYS A 122 2.83 -17.89 -21.71
C LYS A 122 3.40 -19.29 -21.89
N TRP A 123 4.02 -19.82 -20.83
CA TRP A 123 4.52 -21.19 -20.72
C TRP A 123 4.71 -21.57 -19.24
N SER A 124 4.78 -22.87 -18.96
CA SER A 124 5.25 -23.43 -17.70
C SER A 124 6.35 -24.43 -17.96
N TYR A 125 7.29 -24.55 -17.03
CA TYR A 125 8.32 -25.57 -17.00
C TYR A 125 8.13 -26.44 -15.76
N ASP A 126 7.88 -27.75 -15.98
CA ASP A 126 7.71 -28.73 -14.92
C ASP A 126 9.03 -28.97 -14.20
N ILE A 127 9.08 -28.55 -12.95
CA ILE A 127 10.27 -28.66 -12.09
C ILE A 127 10.26 -29.98 -11.31
N ASN A 128 9.09 -30.65 -11.17
CA ASN A 128 8.88 -31.86 -10.36
C ASN A 128 9.32 -31.70 -8.90
N ASP A 129 9.32 -30.46 -8.36
CA ASP A 129 9.76 -30.13 -7.01
C ASP A 129 9.19 -28.77 -6.56
N TRP A 130 9.44 -28.37 -5.32
CA TRP A 130 8.92 -27.12 -4.79
C TRP A 130 9.88 -25.95 -5.03
N VAL A 131 9.31 -24.80 -5.39
CA VAL A 131 10.06 -23.57 -5.62
C VAL A 131 9.75 -22.56 -4.53
N HIS A 132 10.74 -22.26 -3.69
CA HIS A 132 10.65 -21.20 -2.68
C HIS A 132 11.53 -19.99 -3.01
N SER A 133 12.51 -20.14 -3.88
CA SER A 133 13.39 -19.05 -4.32
C SER A 133 12.66 -18.12 -5.28
N CYS A 134 13.08 -16.85 -5.32
CA CYS A 134 12.69 -15.95 -6.41
C CYS A 134 13.55 -16.23 -7.63
N PRO A 135 12.99 -16.17 -8.85
CA PRO A 135 13.82 -16.22 -10.06
C PRO A 135 14.77 -15.03 -10.15
N ALA A 136 15.84 -15.18 -10.94
CA ALA A 136 16.70 -14.07 -11.39
C ALA A 136 16.87 -14.15 -12.90
N ILE A 137 16.81 -13.01 -13.59
CA ILE A 137 16.84 -12.94 -15.06
C ILE A 137 18.16 -12.31 -15.50
N SER A 138 18.97 -13.05 -16.24
CA SER A 138 20.20 -12.51 -16.84
C SER A 138 19.93 -11.65 -18.07
N SER A 139 20.92 -10.88 -18.49
CA SER A 139 20.83 -9.98 -19.66
C SER A 139 20.51 -10.70 -20.97
N ASP A 140 20.86 -11.99 -21.11
CA ASP A 140 20.49 -12.83 -22.26
C ASP A 140 19.07 -13.42 -22.16
N GLY A 141 18.33 -13.12 -21.08
CA GLY A 141 16.97 -13.61 -20.82
C GLY A 141 16.92 -15.01 -20.18
N THR A 142 18.04 -15.59 -19.76
CA THR A 142 18.04 -16.85 -19.01
C THR A 142 17.47 -16.63 -17.61
N ILE A 143 16.56 -17.49 -17.17
CA ILE A 143 15.93 -17.46 -15.84
C ILE A 143 16.62 -18.49 -14.95
N TYR A 144 17.18 -18.05 -13.82
CA TYR A 144 17.77 -18.94 -12.81
C TYR A 144 16.83 -19.08 -11.62
N ILE A 145 16.62 -20.33 -11.15
CA ILE A 145 15.71 -20.62 -10.04
C ILE A 145 16.16 -21.87 -9.26
N GLY A 146 16.08 -21.81 -7.94
CA GLY A 146 16.42 -22.91 -7.04
C GLY A 146 15.22 -23.67 -6.52
N THR A 147 15.38 -24.97 -6.22
CA THR A 147 14.33 -25.86 -5.72
C THR A 147 14.61 -26.41 -4.35
N ILE A 148 13.56 -26.96 -3.71
CA ILE A 148 13.60 -27.59 -2.39
C ILE A 148 12.65 -28.80 -2.34
N GLY A 149 13.01 -29.86 -1.57
CA GLY A 149 12.04 -30.86 -1.05
C GLY A 149 12.00 -32.22 -1.72
N GLY A 150 12.57 -32.39 -2.92
CA GLY A 150 12.48 -33.66 -3.69
C GLY A 150 13.59 -34.68 -3.42
N GLY A 151 14.58 -34.33 -2.62
CA GLY A 151 15.77 -35.19 -2.37
C GLY A 151 16.83 -35.13 -3.47
N SER A 152 16.56 -34.42 -4.56
CA SER A 152 17.53 -34.04 -5.59
C SER A 152 17.23 -32.61 -5.99
N ASP A 153 17.78 -31.66 -5.24
CA ASP A 153 17.50 -30.25 -5.44
C ASP A 153 18.49 -29.64 -6.43
N TYR A 154 18.00 -28.71 -7.25
CA TYR A 154 18.75 -28.13 -8.35
C TYR A 154 18.65 -26.61 -8.40
N LEU A 155 19.71 -25.98 -8.89
CA LEU A 155 19.61 -24.68 -9.56
C LEU A 155 19.35 -24.93 -11.04
N TYR A 156 18.22 -24.46 -11.54
CA TYR A 156 17.86 -24.52 -12.96
C TYR A 156 18.23 -23.24 -13.67
N ALA A 157 18.68 -23.38 -14.92
CA ALA A 157 18.75 -22.29 -15.90
C ALA A 157 17.77 -22.60 -17.04
N ILE A 158 16.77 -21.76 -17.20
CA ILE A 158 15.69 -21.91 -18.18
C ILE A 158 15.78 -20.76 -19.18
N GLU A 159 15.71 -21.08 -20.45
CA GLU A 159 15.66 -20.10 -21.55
C GLU A 159 14.33 -19.29 -21.50
N SER A 160 14.31 -18.08 -22.06
CA SER A 160 13.13 -17.23 -22.11
C SER A 160 11.92 -17.82 -22.85
N ASN A 161 12.15 -18.88 -23.63
CA ASN A 161 11.11 -19.66 -24.31
C ASN A 161 10.56 -20.83 -23.48
N GLY A 162 11.09 -21.07 -22.25
CA GLY A 162 10.66 -22.13 -21.35
C GLY A 162 11.43 -23.44 -21.50
N THR A 163 12.52 -23.50 -22.27
CA THR A 163 13.34 -24.72 -22.42
C THR A 163 14.50 -24.76 -21.42
N LEU A 164 14.82 -25.94 -20.94
CA LEU A 164 15.98 -26.15 -20.06
C LEU A 164 17.29 -25.84 -20.80
N LYS A 165 18.12 -24.96 -20.20
CA LYS A 165 19.49 -24.68 -20.66
C LYS A 165 20.49 -25.59 -19.97
N TRP A 166 20.41 -25.68 -18.66
CA TRP A 166 21.16 -26.60 -17.80
C TRP A 166 20.55 -26.64 -16.39
N GLU A 167 20.93 -27.67 -15.63
CA GLU A 167 20.64 -27.82 -14.21
C GLU A 167 21.91 -28.15 -13.43
N TYR A 168 21.96 -27.73 -12.17
CA TYR A 168 23.07 -27.96 -11.27
C TYR A 168 22.61 -28.54 -9.95
N GLY A 169 22.91 -29.81 -9.67
CA GLY A 169 22.49 -30.52 -8.45
C GLY A 169 23.28 -30.08 -7.22
N THR A 170 22.57 -29.79 -6.13
CA THR A 170 23.14 -29.41 -4.83
C THR A 170 22.16 -29.77 -3.71
N GLY A 171 22.24 -29.13 -2.54
CA GLY A 171 21.20 -29.22 -1.51
C GLY A 171 20.08 -28.22 -1.74
N GLU A 172 19.02 -28.27 -0.92
CA GLU A 172 17.88 -27.36 -1.00
C GLU A 172 18.30 -25.90 -1.14
N ILE A 173 17.70 -25.20 -2.08
CA ILE A 173 18.01 -23.80 -2.40
C ILE A 173 16.83 -22.90 -2.00
N TYR A 174 16.83 -22.44 -0.75
CA TYR A 174 15.88 -21.43 -0.27
C TYR A 174 16.29 -20.00 -0.69
N SER A 175 17.58 -19.80 -0.93
CA SER A 175 18.10 -18.51 -1.35
C SER A 175 17.70 -18.18 -2.79
N SER A 176 17.39 -16.92 -3.06
CA SER A 176 17.21 -16.44 -4.44
C SER A 176 18.57 -16.21 -5.08
N PRO A 177 18.78 -16.61 -6.34
CA PRO A 177 20.04 -16.38 -7.06
C PRO A 177 20.31 -14.89 -7.26
N ALA A 178 21.58 -14.48 -7.18
CA ALA A 178 22.05 -13.16 -7.57
C ALA A 178 23.02 -13.29 -8.76
N ILE A 179 22.97 -12.36 -9.71
CA ILE A 179 23.76 -12.39 -10.94
C ILE A 179 24.75 -11.23 -10.94
N GLY A 180 26.05 -11.54 -10.94
CA GLY A 180 27.11 -10.54 -11.06
C GLY A 180 27.23 -9.96 -12.46
N ASP A 181 27.96 -8.85 -12.62
CA ASP A 181 28.17 -8.17 -13.90
C ASP A 181 28.86 -9.04 -14.95
N ASP A 182 29.63 -10.04 -14.52
CA ASP A 182 30.28 -11.03 -15.38
C ASP A 182 29.38 -12.23 -15.69
N GLY A 183 28.11 -12.21 -15.25
CA GLY A 183 27.14 -13.30 -15.39
C GLY A 183 27.33 -14.43 -14.38
N THR A 184 28.24 -14.33 -13.42
CA THR A 184 28.38 -15.31 -12.33
C THR A 184 27.12 -15.38 -11.50
N ILE A 185 26.60 -16.58 -11.25
CA ILE A 185 25.40 -16.84 -10.45
C ILE A 185 25.81 -17.22 -9.03
N PHE A 186 25.35 -16.45 -8.04
CA PHE A 186 25.62 -16.68 -6.61
C PHE A 186 24.36 -17.16 -5.90
N PHE A 187 24.48 -18.18 -5.04
CA PHE A 187 23.35 -18.67 -4.21
C PHE A 187 23.86 -19.44 -2.99
N GLY A 188 23.00 -19.55 -1.97
CA GLY A 188 23.21 -20.37 -0.77
C GLY A 188 22.47 -21.70 -0.87
N ASP A 189 22.95 -22.74 -0.20
CA ASP A 189 22.30 -24.05 -0.15
C ASP A 189 22.22 -24.65 1.27
N SER A 190 21.40 -25.70 1.44
CA SER A 190 21.29 -26.45 2.69
C SER A 190 22.52 -27.35 2.95
N ASN A 191 23.35 -27.56 1.97
CA ASN A 191 24.67 -28.20 2.12
C ASN A 191 25.72 -27.25 2.73
N GLN A 192 25.29 -26.13 3.31
CA GLN A 192 26.13 -25.16 4.01
C GLN A 192 27.15 -24.45 3.10
N ASN A 193 26.81 -24.23 1.82
CA ASN A 193 27.71 -23.53 0.91
C ASN A 193 27.11 -22.21 0.44
N ILE A 194 27.98 -21.23 0.25
CA ILE A 194 27.78 -20.11 -0.66
C ILE A 194 28.45 -20.51 -1.97
N ASN A 195 27.67 -20.62 -3.04
CA ASN A 195 28.09 -21.12 -4.33
C ASN A 195 28.25 -19.99 -5.35
N ALA A 196 29.17 -20.14 -6.28
CA ALA A 196 29.28 -19.33 -7.48
C ALA A 196 29.43 -20.25 -8.71
N LEU A 197 28.55 -20.06 -9.69
CA LEU A 197 28.61 -20.76 -10.98
C LEU A 197 28.88 -19.79 -12.12
N TYR A 198 29.58 -20.27 -13.14
CA TYR A 198 29.64 -19.60 -14.43
C TYR A 198 28.27 -19.67 -15.15
N PRO A 199 27.99 -18.79 -16.14
CA PRO A 199 26.73 -18.81 -16.90
C PRO A 199 26.43 -20.12 -17.63
N ASN A 200 27.44 -20.96 -17.83
CA ASN A 200 27.32 -22.29 -18.44
C ASN A 200 27.01 -23.42 -17.44
N GLY A 201 26.73 -23.09 -16.17
CA GLY A 201 26.38 -24.04 -15.10
C GLY A 201 27.57 -24.72 -14.43
N THR A 202 28.82 -24.43 -14.85
CA THR A 202 29.99 -25.00 -14.19
C THR A 202 30.38 -24.22 -12.95
N ILE A 203 30.90 -24.95 -11.93
CA ILE A 203 31.31 -24.34 -10.67
C ILE A 203 32.49 -23.37 -10.86
N LYS A 204 32.35 -22.13 -10.33
CA LYS A 204 33.45 -21.17 -10.25
C LYS A 204 34.19 -21.32 -8.93
N TRP A 205 33.44 -21.33 -7.82
CA TRP A 205 33.94 -21.61 -6.48
C TRP A 205 32.78 -21.96 -5.51
N LYS A 206 33.14 -22.55 -4.36
CA LYS A 206 32.29 -22.78 -3.21
C LYS A 206 32.98 -22.31 -1.95
N TYR A 207 32.22 -21.64 -1.05
CA TYR A 207 32.67 -21.31 0.29
C TYR A 207 31.83 -22.05 1.30
N LYS A 208 32.47 -22.88 2.15
CA LYS A 208 31.81 -23.67 3.18
C LYS A 208 31.56 -22.82 4.42
N THR A 209 30.32 -22.74 4.90
CA THR A 209 29.90 -22.18 6.19
C THR A 209 29.71 -23.29 7.22
N ASP A 210 29.47 -22.93 8.50
CA ASP A 210 29.28 -23.91 9.57
C ASP A 210 27.81 -24.36 9.72
N ASN A 211 26.86 -23.78 8.97
CA ASN A 211 25.45 -24.14 8.93
C ASN A 211 24.81 -23.73 7.58
N VAL A 212 23.54 -24.10 7.37
CA VAL A 212 22.78 -23.85 6.13
C VAL A 212 22.75 -22.37 5.75
N VAL A 213 22.68 -22.10 4.44
CA VAL A 213 22.66 -20.74 3.87
C VAL A 213 21.32 -20.52 3.17
N TYR A 214 20.37 -19.92 3.89
CA TYR A 214 19.03 -19.58 3.35
C TYR A 214 18.92 -18.12 2.89
N SER A 215 19.84 -17.27 3.35
CA SER A 215 19.97 -15.88 2.92
C SER A 215 20.32 -15.80 1.43
N SER A 216 19.61 -14.95 0.69
CA SER A 216 19.98 -14.63 -0.69
C SER A 216 21.21 -13.72 -0.71
N PRO A 217 22.21 -14.00 -1.57
CA PRO A 217 23.39 -13.17 -1.66
C PRO A 217 23.09 -11.78 -2.23
N ALA A 218 23.60 -10.73 -1.61
CA ALA A 218 23.62 -9.37 -2.18
C ALA A 218 25.04 -9.04 -2.66
N ILE A 219 25.14 -8.25 -3.74
CA ILE A 219 26.40 -7.89 -4.38
C ILE A 219 26.66 -6.39 -4.19
N GLY A 220 27.76 -6.05 -3.52
CA GLY A 220 28.19 -4.68 -3.36
C GLY A 220 28.70 -4.05 -4.65
N MET A 221 28.77 -2.72 -4.70
CA MET A 221 29.28 -1.99 -5.88
C MET A 221 30.76 -2.32 -6.22
N ASP A 222 31.51 -2.86 -5.26
CA ASP A 222 32.88 -3.37 -5.46
C ASP A 222 32.92 -4.86 -5.85
N GLY A 223 31.76 -5.45 -6.09
CA GLY A 223 31.56 -6.86 -6.41
C GLY A 223 31.59 -7.79 -5.19
N THR A 224 31.82 -7.32 -3.98
CA THR A 224 31.83 -8.16 -2.76
C THR A 224 30.50 -8.86 -2.57
N ILE A 225 30.52 -10.16 -2.31
CA ILE A 225 29.34 -10.98 -2.07
C ILE A 225 29.04 -11.01 -0.57
N TYR A 226 27.86 -10.54 -0.19
CA TYR A 226 27.39 -10.56 1.20
C TYR A 226 26.26 -11.58 1.36
N CYS A 227 26.40 -12.50 2.32
CA CYS A 227 25.43 -13.58 2.54
C CYS A 227 25.38 -13.98 4.01
N GLY A 228 24.18 -14.18 4.54
CA GLY A 228 23.94 -14.66 5.90
C GLY A 228 23.92 -16.18 5.99
N SER A 229 24.22 -16.74 7.16
CA SER A 229 24.10 -18.17 7.44
C SER A 229 23.45 -18.43 8.82
N HIS A 230 22.86 -19.59 8.98
CA HIS A 230 22.35 -20.05 10.29
C HIS A 230 23.45 -20.34 11.30
N ASP A 231 24.73 -20.24 10.93
CA ASP A 231 25.85 -20.28 11.86
C ASP A 231 26.09 -18.97 12.62
N THR A 232 25.16 -18.02 12.49
CA THR A 232 25.17 -16.71 13.16
C THR A 232 26.06 -15.64 12.52
N TYR A 233 26.63 -15.91 11.36
CA TYR A 233 27.53 -14.97 10.68
C TYR A 233 26.90 -14.38 9.41
N LEU A 234 27.21 -13.11 9.18
CA LEU A 234 27.20 -12.47 7.85
C LEU A 234 28.60 -12.60 7.26
N TYR A 235 28.69 -13.12 6.06
CA TYR A 235 29.94 -13.31 5.32
C TYR A 235 30.09 -12.24 4.25
N ALA A 236 31.32 -11.76 4.05
CA ALA A 236 31.73 -10.95 2.92
C ALA A 236 32.84 -11.72 2.17
N LEU A 237 32.60 -12.07 0.90
CA LEU A 237 33.49 -12.88 0.08
C LEU A 237 33.96 -12.11 -1.15
N TYR A 238 35.19 -12.38 -1.60
CA TYR A 238 35.67 -11.89 -2.89
C TYR A 238 34.97 -12.62 -4.05
N PRO A 239 34.40 -11.89 -5.06
CA PRO A 239 33.60 -12.50 -6.14
C PRO A 239 34.39 -13.45 -7.06
N ASN A 240 35.70 -13.20 -7.23
CA ASN A 240 36.49 -13.92 -8.20
C ASN A 240 36.88 -15.34 -7.77
N ASN A 241 37.10 -15.55 -6.46
CA ASN A 241 37.65 -16.79 -5.94
C ASN A 241 36.95 -17.32 -4.67
N GLY A 242 35.93 -16.63 -4.17
CA GLY A 242 35.18 -17.02 -2.96
C GLY A 242 35.96 -16.93 -1.65
N THR A 243 37.17 -16.34 -1.64
CA THR A 243 37.91 -16.22 -0.36
C THR A 243 37.26 -15.22 0.57
N LEU A 244 37.37 -15.48 1.89
CA LEU A 244 36.79 -14.64 2.92
C LEU A 244 37.49 -13.27 2.96
N LYS A 245 36.68 -12.20 2.81
CA LYS A 245 37.12 -10.81 3.03
C LYS A 245 37.02 -10.49 4.52
N TRP A 246 35.87 -10.77 5.09
CA TRP A 246 35.59 -10.73 6.54
C TRP A 246 34.27 -11.46 6.83
N ARG A 247 34.02 -11.79 8.11
CA ARG A 247 32.72 -12.24 8.61
C ARG A 247 32.36 -11.49 9.86
N TYR A 248 31.05 -11.21 10.04
CA TYR A 248 30.51 -10.49 11.18
C TYR A 248 29.57 -11.38 11.98
N LYS A 249 29.82 -11.50 13.29
CA LYS A 249 29.01 -12.35 14.19
C LYS A 249 27.81 -11.55 14.73
N THR A 250 26.59 -12.06 14.54
CA THR A 250 25.35 -11.62 15.18
C THR A 250 25.06 -12.44 16.44
N GLY A 251 23.94 -12.16 17.12
CA GLY A 251 23.55 -12.91 18.32
C GLY A 251 22.84 -14.23 18.03
N ASP A 252 22.28 -14.42 16.82
CA ASP A 252 21.53 -15.61 16.40
C ASP A 252 21.60 -15.77 14.87
N TRP A 253 20.86 -16.71 14.30
CA TRP A 253 20.84 -17.03 12.88
C TRP A 253 20.60 -15.80 12.00
N VAL A 254 21.34 -15.72 10.90
CA VAL A 254 21.16 -14.75 9.84
C VAL A 254 20.42 -15.42 8.69
N ARG A 255 19.09 -15.50 8.82
CA ARG A 255 18.22 -16.21 7.86
C ARG A 255 17.78 -15.33 6.69
N VAL A 256 17.51 -14.06 6.95
CA VAL A 256 17.04 -13.10 5.94
C VAL A 256 18.21 -12.56 5.12
N SER A 257 17.89 -11.94 3.98
CA SER A 257 18.89 -11.45 3.04
C SER A 257 19.36 -10.04 3.41
N PRO A 258 20.66 -9.71 3.23
CA PRO A 258 21.16 -8.36 3.42
C PRO A 258 20.68 -7.41 2.33
N CYS A 259 20.57 -6.10 2.63
CA CYS A 259 20.52 -5.05 1.63
C CYS A 259 21.70 -4.08 1.78
N ILE A 260 22.08 -3.42 0.69
CA ILE A 260 23.28 -2.59 0.62
C ILE A 260 22.90 -1.19 0.16
N ALA A 261 23.25 -0.19 0.97
CA ALA A 261 23.03 1.22 0.61
C ALA A 261 24.07 1.74 -0.39
N ASP A 262 23.77 2.88 -1.01
CA ASP A 262 24.63 3.54 -1.99
C ASP A 262 26.01 3.94 -1.40
N ASP A 263 26.13 4.10 -0.06
CA ASP A 263 27.40 4.35 0.64
C ASP A 263 28.16 3.05 0.99
N GLY A 264 27.64 1.90 0.55
CA GLY A 264 28.17 0.57 0.83
C GLY A 264 27.83 0.02 2.22
N THR A 265 27.01 0.69 3.01
CA THR A 265 26.53 0.16 4.30
C THR A 265 25.68 -1.07 4.09
N ILE A 266 25.99 -2.15 4.80
CA ILE A 266 25.25 -3.40 4.76
C ILE A 266 24.25 -3.42 5.92
N TYR A 267 22.96 -3.60 5.60
CA TYR A 267 21.91 -3.80 6.60
C TYR A 267 21.48 -5.25 6.61
N ILE A 268 21.38 -5.84 7.79
CA ILE A 268 20.97 -7.23 7.99
C ILE A 268 20.18 -7.41 9.28
N VAL A 269 19.12 -8.19 9.25
CA VAL A 269 18.36 -8.59 10.44
C VAL A 269 18.78 -10.00 10.86
N SER A 270 18.98 -10.22 12.15
CA SER A 270 19.26 -11.52 12.75
C SER A 270 18.07 -11.98 13.61
N LEU A 271 17.94 -13.29 13.84
CA LEU A 271 16.92 -13.84 14.73
C LEU A 271 17.10 -13.43 16.21
N ASP A 272 18.18 -12.73 16.55
CA ASP A 272 18.35 -12.04 17.82
C ASP A 272 17.51 -10.75 17.95
N ASN A 273 16.63 -10.48 16.96
CA ASN A 273 15.72 -9.33 16.84
C ASN A 273 16.37 -7.98 16.51
N TYR A 274 17.65 -7.94 16.14
CA TYR A 274 18.31 -6.70 15.80
C TYR A 274 18.52 -6.55 14.29
N LEU A 275 18.25 -5.32 13.80
CA LEU A 275 18.78 -4.79 12.56
C LEU A 275 20.19 -4.25 12.84
N TYR A 276 21.16 -4.71 12.10
CA TYR A 276 22.54 -4.25 12.14
C TYR A 276 22.86 -3.41 10.91
N ALA A 277 23.56 -2.29 11.12
CA ALA A 277 24.22 -1.52 10.06
C ALA A 277 25.73 -1.76 10.18
N ILE A 278 26.30 -2.32 9.13
CA ILE A 278 27.71 -2.75 9.08
C ILE A 278 28.42 -2.00 7.96
N SER A 279 29.58 -1.43 8.25
CA SER A 279 30.42 -0.78 7.24
C SER A 279 31.00 -1.79 6.26
N PRO A 280 31.42 -1.39 5.04
CA PRO A 280 32.05 -2.29 4.05
C PRO A 280 33.31 -3.02 4.55
N ASN A 281 33.94 -2.52 5.60
CA ASN A 281 35.11 -3.13 6.27
C ASN A 281 34.74 -4.14 7.37
N GLY A 282 33.43 -4.42 7.59
CA GLY A 282 32.97 -5.38 8.59
C GLY A 282 32.80 -4.80 10.01
N THR A 283 32.86 -3.48 10.21
CA THR A 283 32.65 -2.86 11.54
C THR A 283 31.22 -2.38 11.71
N THR A 284 30.68 -2.52 12.92
CA THR A 284 29.34 -2.05 13.26
C THR A 284 29.26 -0.53 13.26
N LYS A 285 28.29 0.03 12.51
CA LYS A 285 27.90 1.45 12.63
C LYS A 285 26.92 1.63 13.80
N TRP A 286 25.85 0.85 13.79
CA TRP A 286 24.83 0.83 14.84
C TRP A 286 23.99 -0.46 14.75
N LYS A 287 23.15 -0.72 15.77
CA LYS A 287 22.13 -1.76 15.73
C LYS A 287 20.85 -1.30 16.45
N THR A 288 19.69 -1.79 16.00
CA THR A 288 18.37 -1.40 16.52
C THR A 288 17.47 -2.63 16.63
N ASN A 289 16.72 -2.73 17.73
CA ASN A 289 15.74 -3.82 17.90
C ASN A 289 14.49 -3.53 17.03
N VAL A 290 14.17 -4.44 16.11
CA VAL A 290 13.05 -4.36 15.15
C VAL A 290 12.23 -5.65 15.09
N GLY A 291 12.56 -6.67 15.90
CA GLY A 291 12.06 -8.03 15.72
C GLY A 291 12.71 -8.72 14.51
N ALA A 292 12.53 -10.02 14.39
CA ALA A 292 13.16 -10.85 13.38
C ALA A 292 12.12 -11.41 12.40
N GLY A 293 11.87 -10.77 11.29
CA GLY A 293 10.83 -11.21 10.34
C GLY A 293 11.20 -11.11 8.87
N THR A 294 11.52 -9.93 8.39
CA THR A 294 11.75 -9.65 6.97
C THR A 294 13.20 -9.28 6.69
N SER A 295 13.62 -9.46 5.43
CA SER A 295 14.82 -8.78 4.94
C SER A 295 14.62 -7.26 4.98
N PRO A 296 15.66 -6.48 5.31
CA PRO A 296 15.57 -5.03 5.25
C PRO A 296 15.54 -4.54 3.80
N THR A 297 14.86 -3.43 3.56
CA THR A 297 14.86 -2.71 2.27
C THR A 297 15.11 -1.23 2.48
N ILE A 298 15.44 -0.51 1.42
CA ILE A 298 15.87 0.89 1.49
C ILE A 298 14.89 1.75 0.69
N GLY A 299 14.26 2.74 1.33
CA GLY A 299 13.39 3.71 0.67
C GLY A 299 14.15 4.69 -0.23
N GLN A 300 13.41 5.47 -1.03
CA GLN A 300 13.98 6.48 -1.93
C GLN A 300 14.79 7.55 -1.17
N ASP A 301 14.44 7.83 0.08
CA ASP A 301 15.13 8.77 0.98
C ASP A 301 16.21 8.11 1.86
N GLY A 302 16.54 6.85 1.60
CA GLY A 302 17.48 6.05 2.37
C GLY A 302 16.91 5.43 3.67
N THR A 303 15.63 5.65 4.01
CA THR A 303 14.98 5.01 5.18
C THR A 303 15.01 3.49 5.05
N ILE A 304 15.35 2.78 6.14
CA ILE A 304 15.38 1.32 6.16
C ILE A 304 14.03 0.81 6.66
N TYR A 305 13.42 -0.12 5.92
CA TYR A 305 12.15 -0.76 6.29
C TYR A 305 12.36 -2.24 6.58
N CYS A 306 11.93 -2.69 7.76
CA CYS A 306 11.93 -4.10 8.15
C CYS A 306 11.05 -4.30 9.39
N GLY A 307 10.76 -5.56 9.75
CA GLY A 307 10.02 -5.86 10.96
C GLY A 307 9.43 -7.27 11.03
N TYR A 308 8.62 -7.54 12.06
CA TYR A 308 7.89 -8.79 12.28
C TYR A 308 6.43 -8.53 12.71
N SER A 309 6.21 -8.16 13.98
CA SER A 309 4.87 -7.77 14.48
C SER A 309 4.49 -6.35 14.09
N ASN A 310 5.47 -5.52 13.79
CA ASN A 310 5.31 -4.15 13.28
C ASN A 310 6.27 -3.94 12.12
N LEU A 311 5.91 -3.03 11.21
CA LEU A 311 6.87 -2.48 10.25
C LEU A 311 7.54 -1.26 10.88
N TYR A 312 8.86 -1.22 10.84
CA TYR A 312 9.67 -0.12 11.34
C TYR A 312 10.32 0.64 10.18
N ALA A 313 10.28 1.96 10.26
CA ALA A 313 11.10 2.85 9.44
C ALA A 313 12.28 3.33 10.28
N VAL A 314 13.49 2.98 9.88
CA VAL A 314 14.71 3.23 10.65
C VAL A 314 15.59 4.25 9.93
N ASN A 315 16.12 5.22 10.68
CA ASN A 315 17.04 6.22 10.17
C ASN A 315 18.39 5.56 9.81
N PRO A 316 18.87 5.65 8.55
CA PRO A 316 20.09 4.99 8.10
C PRO A 316 21.35 5.49 8.80
N THR A 317 21.36 6.75 9.27
CA THR A 317 22.55 7.39 9.84
C THR A 317 22.86 6.91 11.25
N ASN A 318 21.83 6.70 12.08
CA ASN A 318 22.01 6.44 13.53
C ASN A 318 21.15 5.30 14.11
N GLY A 319 20.34 4.63 13.27
CA GLY A 319 19.52 3.52 13.70
C GLY A 319 18.28 3.89 14.53
N THR A 320 17.93 5.17 14.69
CA THR A 320 16.72 5.56 15.40
C THR A 320 15.46 5.23 14.59
N ILE A 321 14.40 4.77 15.27
CA ILE A 321 13.10 4.51 14.63
C ILE A 321 12.45 5.85 14.31
N ARG A 322 12.13 6.09 13.03
CA ARG A 322 11.41 7.28 12.55
C ARG A 322 9.92 7.15 12.83
N TRP A 323 9.34 5.98 12.52
CA TRP A 323 7.96 5.63 12.79
C TRP A 323 7.79 4.11 12.85
N THR A 324 6.65 3.69 13.40
CA THR A 324 6.25 2.30 13.52
C THR A 324 4.82 2.16 13.03
N PHE A 325 4.57 1.19 12.15
CA PHE A 325 3.24 0.80 11.72
C PHE A 325 2.86 -0.55 12.33
N ASN A 326 1.71 -0.61 13.01
CA ASN A 326 1.14 -1.84 13.54
C ASN A 326 0.02 -2.31 12.61
N PRO A 327 0.14 -3.47 11.95
CA PRO A 327 -0.89 -3.97 11.03
C PRO A 327 -2.18 -4.38 11.74
N GLY A 328 -2.16 -4.50 13.08
CA GLY A 328 -3.30 -4.89 13.90
C GLY A 328 -3.06 -6.18 14.70
N PRO A 329 -3.94 -6.48 15.66
CA PRO A 329 -3.81 -7.66 16.52
C PRO A 329 -3.84 -8.96 15.70
N GLY A 330 -2.99 -9.92 16.08
CA GLY A 330 -2.88 -11.22 15.42
C GLY A 330 -2.20 -11.20 14.04
N ARG A 331 -1.66 -10.05 13.58
CA ARG A 331 -0.99 -9.89 12.29
C ARG A 331 0.52 -9.86 12.43
N THR A 332 1.20 -10.51 11.51
CA THR A 332 2.66 -10.50 11.45
C THR A 332 3.15 -10.27 10.01
N ILE A 333 4.28 -9.59 9.87
CA ILE A 333 4.97 -9.35 8.59
C ILE A 333 6.08 -10.40 8.47
N ARG A 334 5.70 -11.64 8.17
CA ARG A 334 6.63 -12.77 8.12
C ARG A 334 6.84 -13.19 6.66
N GLY A 335 8.09 -13.23 6.21
CA GLY A 335 8.42 -13.66 4.85
C GLY A 335 8.28 -12.57 3.78
N ALA A 336 7.22 -11.77 3.82
CA ALA A 336 6.94 -10.71 2.85
C ALA A 336 7.86 -9.49 3.03
N THR A 337 9.03 -9.54 2.43
CA THR A 337 9.96 -8.40 2.43
C THR A 337 9.31 -7.18 1.77
N PRO A 338 9.34 -5.98 2.40
CA PRO A 338 8.76 -4.78 1.81
C PRO A 338 9.40 -4.39 0.47
N CYS A 339 8.65 -3.71 -0.40
CA CYS A 339 9.20 -3.02 -1.56
C CYS A 339 8.72 -1.57 -1.60
N ASN A 340 9.44 -0.73 -2.34
CA ASN A 340 9.21 0.71 -2.38
C ASN A 340 9.08 1.19 -3.83
N SER A 341 8.03 1.97 -4.13
CA SER A 341 7.87 2.64 -5.42
C SER A 341 8.64 3.97 -5.49
N ALA A 342 8.75 4.53 -6.69
CA ALA A 342 9.42 5.82 -6.91
C ALA A 342 8.73 7.00 -6.20
N ASP A 343 7.42 6.92 -5.95
CA ASP A 343 6.66 7.92 -5.18
C ASP A 343 6.75 7.73 -3.65
N GLY A 344 7.49 6.71 -3.20
CA GLY A 344 7.70 6.41 -1.79
C GLY A 344 6.61 5.53 -1.16
N THR A 345 5.66 5.00 -1.93
CA THR A 345 4.68 4.02 -1.41
C THR A 345 5.39 2.72 -1.06
N ILE A 346 5.06 2.16 0.11
CA ILE A 346 5.66 0.94 0.65
C ILE A 346 4.62 -0.18 0.61
N TYR A 347 4.95 -1.30 -0.04
CA TYR A 347 4.09 -2.49 -0.14
C TYR A 347 4.67 -3.65 0.62
N PHE A 348 3.82 -4.39 1.34
CA PHE A 348 4.20 -5.64 2.02
C PHE A 348 2.98 -6.51 2.29
N GLY A 349 3.25 -7.79 2.56
CA GLY A 349 2.24 -8.76 2.94
C GLY A 349 2.19 -9.00 4.44
N THR A 350 1.08 -9.55 4.93
CA THR A 350 0.93 -10.00 6.33
C THR A 350 0.33 -11.39 6.41
N TRP A 351 0.51 -12.01 7.57
CA TRP A 351 -0.22 -13.18 8.03
C TRP A 351 -1.20 -12.76 9.12
N ILE A 352 -2.39 -13.38 9.16
CA ILE A 352 -3.41 -13.14 10.17
C ILE A 352 -3.63 -14.44 10.95
N GLY A 353 -3.39 -14.40 12.29
CA GLY A 353 -3.69 -15.45 13.24
C GLY A 353 -3.20 -16.83 12.87
N ASP A 354 -3.85 -17.85 13.45
CA ASP A 354 -3.56 -19.24 13.17
C ASP A 354 -4.41 -19.71 11.97
N TYR A 355 -4.34 -19.01 10.77
CA TYR A 355 -4.95 -19.46 9.51
C TYR A 355 -6.11 -18.60 8.95
N ASP A 356 -6.36 -17.40 9.48
CA ASP A 356 -7.46 -16.52 9.00
C ASP A 356 -7.16 -15.80 7.68
N GLY A 357 -5.95 -15.95 7.13
CA GLY A 357 -5.56 -15.32 5.86
C GLY A 357 -4.36 -14.38 5.97
N GLY A 358 -4.29 -13.43 5.05
CA GLY A 358 -3.26 -12.39 4.98
C GLY A 358 -3.82 -11.09 4.43
N GLU A 359 -3.04 -10.04 4.52
CA GLU A 359 -3.37 -8.76 3.90
C GLU A 359 -2.21 -8.27 3.05
N ILE A 360 -2.53 -7.60 1.96
CA ILE A 360 -1.58 -6.78 1.21
C ILE A 360 -1.83 -5.34 1.64
N ILE A 361 -0.80 -4.65 2.07
CA ILE A 361 -0.89 -3.31 2.65
C ILE A 361 0.00 -2.35 1.86
N ALA A 362 -0.53 -1.16 1.55
CA ALA A 362 0.20 -0.04 0.98
C ALA A 362 0.25 1.11 1.99
N LEU A 363 1.45 1.62 2.27
CA LEU A 363 1.68 2.77 3.13
C LEU A 363 2.31 3.92 2.37
N ASN A 364 2.00 5.15 2.79
CA ASN A 364 2.79 6.32 2.45
C ASN A 364 4.17 6.26 3.11
N ALA A 365 5.15 6.98 2.59
CA ALA A 365 6.50 7.09 3.16
C ALA A 365 6.54 7.57 4.63
N ASN A 366 5.49 8.26 5.09
CA ASN A 366 5.34 8.70 6.48
C ASN A 366 4.72 7.64 7.42
N GLY A 367 4.42 6.43 6.92
CA GLY A 367 3.85 5.32 7.68
C GLY A 367 2.32 5.34 7.80
N THR A 368 1.63 6.28 7.15
CA THR A 368 0.16 6.27 7.10
C THR A 368 -0.34 5.28 6.04
N GLU A 369 -1.39 4.55 6.36
CA GLU A 369 -1.99 3.58 5.43
C GLU A 369 -2.68 4.29 4.27
N GLN A 370 -2.39 3.82 3.04
CA GLN A 370 -3.13 4.23 1.84
C GLN A 370 -4.33 3.30 1.62
N TRP A 371 -4.05 2.01 1.59
CA TRP A 371 -5.06 0.97 1.46
C TRP A 371 -4.55 -0.37 1.98
N ARG A 372 -5.49 -1.26 2.29
CA ARG A 372 -5.23 -2.68 2.54
C ARG A 372 -6.24 -3.56 1.83
N ARG A 373 -5.80 -4.74 1.45
CA ARG A 373 -6.61 -5.76 0.83
C ARG A 373 -6.51 -7.07 1.60
N LEU A 374 -7.64 -7.53 2.13
CA LEU A 374 -7.74 -8.83 2.78
C LEU A 374 -7.71 -9.94 1.72
N ILE A 375 -6.86 -10.93 1.94
CA ILE A 375 -6.80 -12.17 1.18
C ILE A 375 -7.23 -13.29 2.12
N ALA A 376 -8.49 -13.71 1.99
CA ALA A 376 -9.05 -14.73 2.86
C ALA A 376 -8.39 -16.09 2.63
N ASN A 377 -8.08 -16.82 3.70
CA ASN A 377 -7.56 -18.20 3.70
C ASN A 377 -6.21 -18.37 2.96
N GLN A 378 -5.41 -17.32 2.82
CA GLN A 378 -4.08 -17.39 2.20
C GLN A 378 -3.13 -16.43 2.89
N TYR A 379 -1.89 -16.85 3.09
CA TYR A 379 -0.82 -15.99 3.60
C TYR A 379 -0.18 -15.22 2.45
N VAL A 380 0.24 -14.01 2.74
CA VAL A 380 1.04 -13.21 1.81
C VAL A 380 2.49 -13.30 2.23
N ASP A 381 3.21 -14.26 1.65
CA ASP A 381 4.59 -14.64 2.01
C ASP A 381 5.64 -14.07 1.06
N SER A 382 5.25 -13.75 -0.19
CA SER A 382 6.17 -13.24 -1.20
C SER A 382 6.42 -11.74 -1.04
N ALA A 383 7.61 -11.27 -1.43
CA ALA A 383 7.86 -9.85 -1.61
C ALA A 383 7.16 -9.35 -2.88
N PRO A 384 6.57 -8.14 -2.87
CA PRO A 384 5.95 -7.57 -4.06
C PRO A 384 6.97 -7.19 -5.12
N ALA A 385 6.57 -7.25 -6.41
CA ALA A 385 7.30 -6.69 -7.56
C ALA A 385 6.47 -5.60 -8.23
N ILE A 386 7.12 -4.55 -8.74
CA ILE A 386 6.45 -3.38 -9.32
C ILE A 386 6.77 -3.29 -10.83
N GLY A 387 5.72 -3.34 -11.66
CA GLY A 387 5.79 -3.17 -13.09
C GLY A 387 5.99 -1.71 -13.53
N LYS A 388 6.36 -1.51 -14.80
CA LYS A 388 6.57 -0.16 -15.39
C LYS A 388 5.33 0.73 -15.36
N ASP A 389 4.14 0.11 -15.37
CA ASP A 389 2.84 0.78 -15.32
C ASP A 389 2.33 1.03 -13.89
N GLY A 390 3.12 0.68 -12.87
CA GLY A 390 2.76 0.76 -11.45
C GLY A 390 1.89 -0.40 -10.95
N THR A 391 1.71 -1.46 -11.73
CA THR A 391 1.06 -2.70 -11.28
C THR A 391 1.95 -3.40 -10.26
N VAL A 392 1.36 -3.81 -9.14
CA VAL A 392 2.04 -4.57 -8.07
C VAL A 392 1.67 -6.03 -8.18
N TYR A 393 2.68 -6.88 -8.36
CA TYR A 393 2.53 -8.33 -8.42
C TYR A 393 2.96 -8.95 -7.10
N ILE A 394 2.16 -9.87 -6.55
CA ILE A 394 2.47 -10.52 -5.26
C ILE A 394 1.89 -11.93 -5.20
N GLY A 395 2.70 -12.86 -4.74
CA GLY A 395 2.30 -14.25 -4.54
C GLY A 395 1.68 -14.51 -3.16
N THR A 396 0.82 -15.50 -3.10
CA THR A 396 0.23 -16.00 -1.86
C THR A 396 0.40 -17.50 -1.72
N ALA A 397 0.30 -18.01 -0.50
CA ALA A 397 0.46 -19.43 -0.20
C ALA A 397 -0.57 -19.90 0.86
N TRP A 398 -0.86 -21.18 0.89
CA TRP A 398 -1.59 -21.98 1.90
C TRP A 398 -2.99 -21.55 2.32
N ASP A 399 -3.82 -22.60 2.61
CA ASP A 399 -4.91 -22.54 3.60
C ASP A 399 -4.65 -23.58 4.71
N GLU A 400 -5.41 -23.48 5.82
CA GLU A 400 -5.29 -24.35 7.01
C GLU A 400 -5.62 -25.82 6.78
N ASN A 401 -6.30 -26.14 5.68
CA ASN A 401 -6.77 -27.50 5.37
C ASN A 401 -5.72 -28.31 4.58
N GLY A 402 -4.50 -27.77 4.39
CA GLY A 402 -3.42 -28.43 3.66
C GLY A 402 -3.66 -28.49 2.15
N TYR A 403 -4.68 -27.80 1.64
CA TYR A 403 -4.86 -27.59 0.21
C TYR A 403 -4.05 -26.38 -0.21
N ASN A 404 -2.97 -26.62 -0.95
CA ASN A 404 -2.14 -25.60 -1.55
C ASN A 404 -2.99 -24.73 -2.48
N ARG A 405 -3.37 -23.51 -2.07
CA ARG A 405 -4.22 -22.59 -2.83
C ARG A 405 -3.59 -21.20 -2.85
N GLY A 406 -2.43 -21.12 -3.48
CA GLY A 406 -1.80 -19.83 -3.76
C GLY A 406 -2.31 -19.22 -5.07
N TYR A 407 -2.21 -17.90 -5.16
CA TYR A 407 -2.42 -17.14 -6.38
C TYR A 407 -1.29 -16.13 -6.54
N LEU A 408 -0.94 -15.84 -7.78
CA LEU A 408 -0.26 -14.60 -8.11
C LEU A 408 -1.34 -13.54 -8.36
N TYR A 409 -1.30 -12.45 -7.60
CA TYR A 409 -2.18 -11.29 -7.78
C TYR A 409 -1.46 -10.20 -8.56
N ALA A 410 -2.20 -9.53 -9.45
CA ALA A 410 -1.83 -8.25 -10.02
C ALA A 410 -2.78 -7.17 -9.49
N LEU A 411 -2.22 -6.21 -8.78
CA LEU A 411 -2.95 -5.11 -8.17
C LEU A 411 -2.56 -3.80 -8.84
N GLY A 412 -3.56 -3.01 -9.20
CA GLY A 412 -3.32 -1.78 -9.94
C GLY A 412 -4.39 -0.73 -9.71
N ARG A 413 -4.53 0.11 -10.71
CA ARG A 413 -5.63 1.07 -10.77
C ARG A 413 -6.92 0.31 -11.07
N GLY A 414 -8.00 0.72 -10.44
CA GLY A 414 -9.32 0.26 -10.84
C GLY A 414 -9.69 0.72 -12.27
N PRO A 415 -10.80 0.22 -12.82
CA PRO A 415 -11.37 0.78 -14.04
C PRO A 415 -11.62 2.28 -13.84
N LEU A 416 -11.64 3.01 -14.95
CA LEU A 416 -12.04 4.41 -14.91
C LEU A 416 -13.52 4.49 -14.50
N GLU A 417 -13.80 5.25 -13.44
CA GLU A 417 -15.14 5.52 -12.94
C GLU A 417 -15.35 7.02 -12.84
N ALA A 418 -16.31 7.55 -13.58
CA ALA A 418 -16.76 8.94 -13.52
C ALA A 418 -17.80 9.09 -12.42
N ASP A 419 -17.85 10.27 -11.79
CA ASP A 419 -18.87 10.67 -10.82
C ASP A 419 -19.27 12.11 -11.13
N ALA A 420 -20.49 12.28 -11.64
CA ALA A 420 -21.10 13.57 -11.97
C ALA A 420 -21.62 14.30 -10.73
N THR A 421 -21.53 13.66 -9.55
CA THR A 421 -22.13 14.17 -8.30
C THR A 421 -23.64 14.53 -8.47
N GLY A 422 -24.15 15.50 -7.75
CA GLY A 422 -25.55 15.92 -7.86
C GLY A 422 -26.52 15.15 -6.93
N PRO A 423 -27.84 15.24 -7.14
CA PRO A 423 -28.51 16.07 -8.14
C PRO A 423 -28.32 17.58 -7.91
N TYR A 424 -28.44 18.37 -8.97
CA TYR A 424 -28.30 19.82 -8.94
C TYR A 424 -29.66 20.51 -8.97
N TYR A 425 -29.74 21.64 -8.26
CA TYR A 425 -30.96 22.45 -8.16
C TYR A 425 -30.62 23.90 -8.50
N GLY A 426 -31.42 24.55 -9.30
CA GLY A 426 -31.19 25.92 -9.71
C GLY A 426 -32.44 26.64 -10.18
N LEU A 427 -32.34 27.96 -10.24
CA LEU A 427 -33.38 28.79 -10.83
C LEU A 427 -33.03 29.20 -12.24
N THR A 428 -34.01 29.42 -13.08
CA THR A 428 -33.80 29.93 -14.44
C THR A 428 -33.00 31.24 -14.40
N ASN A 429 -32.06 31.36 -15.36
CA ASN A 429 -31.15 32.50 -15.49
C ASN A 429 -30.14 32.68 -14.32
N GLN A 430 -29.96 31.68 -13.48
CA GLN A 430 -28.92 31.65 -12.47
C GLN A 430 -27.86 30.60 -12.82
N ALA A 431 -26.59 30.94 -12.58
CA ALA A 431 -25.49 30.02 -12.80
C ALA A 431 -25.47 28.93 -11.73
N ILE A 432 -25.37 27.69 -12.16
CA ILE A 432 -25.23 26.49 -11.32
C ILE A 432 -23.80 25.98 -11.50
N ALA A 433 -23.10 25.71 -10.39
CA ALA A 433 -21.79 25.09 -10.43
C ALA A 433 -21.91 23.56 -10.42
N PHE A 434 -21.25 22.91 -11.35
CA PHE A 434 -21.14 21.46 -11.48
C PHE A 434 -19.77 21.01 -11.01
N SER A 435 -19.67 19.79 -10.49
CA SER A 435 -18.43 19.22 -10.01
C SER A 435 -18.31 17.78 -10.47
N GLY A 436 -17.30 17.50 -11.31
CA GLY A 436 -16.98 16.15 -11.75
C GLY A 436 -15.79 15.58 -10.99
N SER A 437 -15.88 14.31 -10.61
CA SER A 437 -14.75 13.54 -10.13
C SER A 437 -14.56 12.24 -10.92
N ALA A 438 -13.36 11.66 -10.84
CA ALA A 438 -13.10 10.36 -11.43
C ALA A 438 -12.05 9.61 -10.63
N THR A 439 -12.20 8.28 -10.59
CA THR A 439 -11.24 7.36 -9.97
C THR A 439 -10.81 6.30 -10.98
N GLY A 440 -9.70 5.59 -10.69
CA GLY A 440 -9.16 4.57 -11.61
C GLY A 440 -8.60 5.15 -12.90
N GLY A 441 -8.49 4.33 -13.95
CA GLY A 441 -7.97 4.72 -15.26
C GLY A 441 -6.57 5.34 -15.24
N TYR A 442 -6.15 5.93 -16.35
CA TYR A 442 -4.84 6.54 -16.53
C TYR A 442 -4.93 8.06 -16.66
N LYS A 443 -4.38 8.81 -15.74
CA LYS A 443 -4.31 10.28 -15.81
C LYS A 443 -3.32 10.75 -16.90
N PRO A 444 -3.50 11.97 -17.46
CA PRO A 444 -4.55 12.94 -17.17
C PRO A 444 -5.90 12.55 -17.75
N TYR A 445 -6.98 13.05 -17.13
CA TYR A 445 -8.32 12.89 -17.63
C TYR A 445 -8.74 14.08 -18.47
N THR A 446 -9.62 13.82 -19.45
CA THR A 446 -10.40 14.85 -20.14
C THR A 446 -11.86 14.69 -19.75
N TRP A 447 -12.57 15.81 -19.69
CA TRP A 447 -13.92 15.93 -19.17
C TRP A 447 -14.86 16.40 -20.29
N PHE A 448 -16.07 15.88 -20.32
CA PHE A 448 -17.10 16.35 -21.21
C PHE A 448 -18.44 16.27 -20.51
N TRP A 449 -19.07 17.44 -20.28
CA TRP A 449 -20.39 17.58 -19.73
C TRP A 449 -21.38 17.86 -20.86
N ASP A 450 -22.51 17.15 -20.86
CA ASP A 450 -23.73 17.46 -21.59
C ASP A 450 -24.78 17.84 -20.54
N PHE A 451 -25.27 19.08 -20.57
CA PHE A 451 -26.24 19.60 -19.60
C PHE A 451 -27.68 19.22 -19.90
N GLY A 452 -27.95 18.55 -21.05
CA GLY A 452 -29.27 18.06 -21.44
C GLY A 452 -30.19 19.11 -22.03
N ASP A 453 -29.72 20.33 -22.27
CA ASP A 453 -30.42 21.43 -22.93
C ASP A 453 -29.80 21.80 -24.28
N GLY A 454 -28.75 21.09 -24.68
CA GLY A 454 -28.00 21.30 -25.91
C GLY A 454 -26.65 21.99 -25.72
N ASP A 455 -26.37 22.49 -24.50
CA ASP A 455 -25.10 23.07 -24.15
C ASP A 455 -24.17 22.03 -23.52
N SER A 456 -22.86 22.27 -23.58
CA SER A 456 -21.83 21.37 -23.08
C SER A 456 -20.61 22.12 -22.55
N SER A 457 -19.73 21.42 -21.75
CA SER A 457 -18.46 21.96 -21.25
C SER A 457 -17.38 20.89 -21.21
N GLN A 458 -16.10 21.30 -21.32
CA GLN A 458 -14.93 20.42 -21.16
C GLN A 458 -14.15 20.70 -19.86
N GLU A 459 -14.64 21.55 -19.00
CA GLU A 459 -14.05 21.82 -17.70
C GLU A 459 -14.41 20.72 -16.69
N GLN A 460 -13.54 20.44 -15.73
CA GLN A 460 -13.84 19.50 -14.64
C GLN A 460 -14.98 20.03 -13.75
N THR A 461 -14.99 21.33 -13.49
CA THR A 461 -15.95 22.02 -12.60
C THR A 461 -16.58 23.20 -13.31
N PRO A 462 -17.45 22.96 -14.31
CA PRO A 462 -18.07 24.03 -15.09
C PRO A 462 -19.18 24.75 -14.31
N THR A 463 -19.54 25.93 -14.81
CA THR A 463 -20.80 26.58 -14.46
C THR A 463 -21.70 26.60 -15.68
N HIS A 464 -23.03 26.34 -15.49
CA HIS A 464 -24.01 26.41 -16.54
C HIS A 464 -25.28 27.14 -16.09
N THR A 465 -26.01 27.75 -17.05
CA THR A 465 -27.21 28.54 -16.77
C THR A 465 -28.36 28.06 -17.67
N TYR A 466 -29.38 27.48 -17.08
CA TYR A 466 -30.60 27.09 -17.79
C TYR A 466 -31.55 28.28 -17.91
N THR A 467 -32.11 28.47 -19.09
CA THR A 467 -33.07 29.55 -19.37
C THR A 467 -34.53 29.11 -19.28
N ILE A 468 -34.79 27.80 -19.31
CA ILE A 468 -36.15 27.22 -19.27
C ILE A 468 -36.24 26.29 -18.06
N THR A 469 -37.40 26.24 -17.44
CA THR A 469 -37.69 25.29 -16.34
C THR A 469 -37.76 23.86 -16.89
N GLY A 470 -37.27 22.92 -16.09
CA GLY A 470 -37.28 21.51 -16.48
C GLY A 470 -36.47 20.62 -15.55
N ASN A 471 -36.56 19.33 -15.85
CA ASN A 471 -35.67 18.34 -15.27
C ASN A 471 -34.75 17.85 -16.38
N TYR A 472 -33.49 18.27 -16.32
CA TYR A 472 -32.49 17.98 -17.33
C TYR A 472 -31.64 16.80 -16.90
N THR A 473 -31.43 15.83 -17.79
CA THR A 473 -30.44 14.78 -17.59
C THR A 473 -29.07 15.35 -17.89
N VAL A 474 -28.22 15.39 -16.89
CA VAL A 474 -26.83 15.86 -17.01
C VAL A 474 -25.91 14.66 -17.10
N THR A 475 -25.10 14.62 -18.12
CA THR A 475 -24.17 13.51 -18.39
C THR A 475 -22.73 13.99 -18.29
N LEU A 476 -21.93 13.32 -17.48
CA LEU A 476 -20.49 13.50 -17.45
C LEU A 476 -19.81 12.32 -18.14
N THR A 477 -19.04 12.59 -19.18
CA THR A 477 -18.12 11.63 -19.79
C THR A 477 -16.69 12.01 -19.40
N VAL A 478 -15.99 11.08 -18.78
CA VAL A 478 -14.55 11.20 -18.49
C VAL A 478 -13.79 10.27 -19.40
N THR A 479 -12.69 10.75 -20.01
CA THR A 479 -11.80 9.94 -20.83
C THR A 479 -10.40 9.99 -20.26
N ASP A 480 -9.77 8.83 -20.10
CA ASP A 480 -8.40 8.71 -19.59
C ASP A 480 -7.34 8.86 -20.71
N ASN A 481 -6.07 8.90 -20.34
CA ASN A 481 -4.95 9.06 -21.27
C ASN A 481 -4.77 7.88 -22.25
N THR A 482 -5.41 6.75 -22.00
CA THR A 482 -5.43 5.57 -22.89
C THR A 482 -6.70 5.45 -23.72
N SER A 483 -7.51 6.50 -23.72
CA SER A 483 -8.80 6.60 -24.44
C SER A 483 -9.91 5.70 -23.90
N ASN A 484 -9.80 5.18 -22.68
CA ASN A 484 -10.94 4.56 -22.01
C ASN A 484 -11.89 5.64 -21.55
N THR A 485 -13.18 5.37 -21.65
CA THR A 485 -14.25 6.29 -21.26
C THR A 485 -15.09 5.71 -20.14
N SER A 486 -15.54 6.58 -19.22
CA SER A 486 -16.56 6.27 -18.22
C SER A 486 -17.61 7.37 -18.24
N ILE A 487 -18.85 6.99 -18.07
CA ILE A 487 -20.00 7.90 -18.13
C ILE A 487 -20.77 7.76 -16.83
N ASP A 488 -21.13 8.91 -16.25
CA ASP A 488 -22.08 9.00 -15.15
C ASP A 488 -23.15 10.03 -15.44
N THR A 489 -24.36 9.81 -14.91
CA THR A 489 -25.53 10.66 -15.15
C THR A 489 -26.16 11.10 -13.86
N THR A 490 -26.54 12.36 -13.83
CA THR A 490 -27.30 12.99 -12.73
C THR A 490 -28.40 13.88 -13.31
N TRP A 491 -29.05 14.65 -12.47
CA TRP A 491 -30.12 15.55 -12.89
C TRP A 491 -29.88 16.98 -12.41
N ALA A 492 -30.35 17.93 -13.24
CA ALA A 492 -30.50 19.32 -12.86
C ALA A 492 -32.00 19.69 -12.85
N TRP A 493 -32.52 20.02 -11.68
CA TRP A 493 -33.91 20.43 -11.49
C TRP A 493 -34.02 21.94 -11.48
N ILE A 494 -34.67 22.52 -12.50
CA ILE A 494 -34.69 23.96 -12.76
C ILE A 494 -36.11 24.51 -12.64
N GLN A 495 -36.27 25.51 -11.81
CA GLN A 495 -37.56 26.21 -11.57
C GLN A 495 -37.41 27.73 -11.75
N THR A 496 -38.51 28.45 -11.82
CA THR A 496 -38.50 29.93 -11.88
C THR A 496 -38.38 30.54 -10.49
N THR A 497 -38.94 29.90 -9.48
CA THR A 497 -39.00 30.36 -8.06
C THR A 497 -38.80 29.17 -7.17
N ASN A 498 -38.35 29.43 -5.95
CA ASN A 498 -38.21 28.42 -4.89
C ASN A 498 -39.00 28.87 -3.66
N THR A 499 -39.73 27.96 -3.04
CA THR A 499 -40.46 28.17 -1.78
C THR A 499 -39.76 27.39 -0.69
N PRO A 500 -39.30 28.03 0.42
CA PRO A 500 -38.64 27.32 1.49
C PRO A 500 -39.48 26.18 2.09
N PRO A 501 -38.83 25.13 2.61
CA PRO A 501 -39.53 24.03 3.26
C PRO A 501 -40.39 24.51 4.44
N ASN A 502 -41.44 23.76 4.73
CA ASN A 502 -42.26 23.97 5.93
C ASN A 502 -41.42 23.69 7.20
N THR A 503 -41.78 24.43 8.28
CA THR A 503 -41.14 24.22 9.59
C THR A 503 -41.26 22.78 10.06
N PRO A 504 -40.17 22.10 10.45
CA PRO A 504 -40.20 20.71 10.90
C PRO A 504 -41.11 20.53 12.13
N MET A 505 -42.02 19.60 12.08
CA MET A 505 -42.75 19.08 13.22
C MET A 505 -41.88 18.07 13.96
N ILE A 506 -41.68 18.28 15.26
CA ILE A 506 -40.85 17.41 16.10
C ILE A 506 -41.76 16.66 17.05
N THR A 507 -41.73 15.33 17.06
CA THR A 507 -42.47 14.48 17.98
C THR A 507 -41.56 13.49 18.69
N GLY A 508 -41.92 13.15 19.94
CA GLY A 508 -41.15 12.23 20.76
C GLY A 508 -41.38 12.42 22.26
N PRO A 509 -40.69 11.71 23.13
CA PRO A 509 -40.85 11.81 24.57
C PRO A 509 -40.50 13.21 25.09
N SER A 510 -41.41 13.84 25.80
CA SER A 510 -41.19 15.16 26.44
C SER A 510 -40.53 15.07 27.82
N LYS A 511 -40.35 13.84 28.35
CA LYS A 511 -39.69 13.56 29.64
C LYS A 511 -38.85 12.29 29.51
N GLY A 512 -37.69 12.25 30.20
CA GLY A 512 -36.80 11.12 30.18
C GLY A 512 -35.84 11.08 31.35
N LYS A 513 -34.93 10.11 31.38
CA LYS A 513 -33.84 10.00 32.36
C LYS A 513 -32.49 10.30 31.66
N PRO A 514 -31.56 11.01 32.32
CA PRO A 514 -30.22 11.20 31.79
C PRO A 514 -29.53 9.85 31.52
N GLY A 515 -28.72 9.78 30.47
CA GLY A 515 -27.96 8.58 30.09
C GLY A 515 -28.74 7.54 29.28
N ILE A 516 -30.02 7.77 29.00
CA ILE A 516 -30.87 6.90 28.18
C ILE A 516 -31.08 7.53 26.81
N PRO A 517 -30.89 6.78 25.69
CA PRO A 517 -31.19 7.28 24.36
C PRO A 517 -32.71 7.35 24.11
N TYR A 518 -33.15 8.42 23.46
CA TYR A 518 -34.55 8.64 23.08
C TYR A 518 -34.63 8.96 21.58
N ASN A 519 -35.61 8.36 20.92
CA ASN A 519 -35.91 8.62 19.52
C ASN A 519 -36.88 9.77 19.34
N TYR A 520 -36.56 10.67 18.41
CA TYR A 520 -37.41 11.78 18.00
C TYR A 520 -37.68 11.68 16.52
N THR A 521 -38.93 11.95 16.15
CA THR A 521 -39.37 11.98 14.76
C THR A 521 -39.43 13.42 14.29
N PHE A 522 -38.84 13.69 13.12
CA PHE A 522 -38.84 14.98 12.46
C PHE A 522 -39.57 14.82 11.13
N LEU A 523 -40.53 15.70 10.88
CA LEU A 523 -41.32 15.70 9.65
C LEU A 523 -41.39 17.13 9.12
N ALA A 524 -40.94 17.32 7.91
CA ALA A 524 -41.14 18.53 7.12
C ALA A 524 -41.51 18.16 5.68
N SER A 525 -42.13 19.07 4.96
CA SER A 525 -42.36 18.97 3.53
C SER A 525 -41.91 20.25 2.84
N ASP A 526 -41.48 20.11 1.63
CA ASP A 526 -41.14 21.19 0.73
C ASP A 526 -42.30 21.42 -0.24
N PRO A 527 -42.81 22.66 -0.40
CA PRO A 527 -43.94 22.93 -1.31
C PRO A 527 -43.63 22.64 -2.77
N ASP A 528 -42.36 22.76 -3.17
CA ASP A 528 -41.88 22.52 -4.52
C ASP A 528 -41.55 21.04 -4.75
N GLY A 529 -41.69 20.21 -3.71
CA GLY A 529 -41.49 18.75 -3.76
C GLY A 529 -40.02 18.32 -3.76
N THR A 530 -39.06 19.23 -3.55
CA THR A 530 -37.64 18.90 -3.55
C THR A 530 -37.23 18.11 -2.31
N PRO A 531 -36.16 17.31 -2.37
CA PRO A 531 -35.60 16.67 -1.20
C PRO A 531 -35.15 17.68 -0.14
N ILE A 532 -35.21 17.27 1.11
CA ILE A 532 -34.88 18.13 2.24
C ILE A 532 -33.79 17.53 3.10
N TRP A 533 -32.99 18.40 3.70
CA TRP A 533 -32.00 18.09 4.72
C TRP A 533 -32.44 18.69 6.04
N TYR A 534 -32.18 18.00 7.16
CA TYR A 534 -32.45 18.51 8.49
C TYR A 534 -31.15 18.93 9.17
N TYR A 535 -31.24 20.04 9.93
CA TYR A 535 -30.24 20.45 10.90
C TYR A 535 -30.90 20.50 12.28
N ILE A 536 -30.39 19.65 13.22
CA ILE A 536 -31.02 19.45 14.53
C ILE A 536 -30.04 19.91 15.61
N GLN A 537 -30.55 20.75 16.55
CA GLN A 537 -29.88 21.16 17.78
C GLN A 537 -30.58 20.52 18.96
N TRP A 538 -29.86 19.85 19.83
CA TRP A 538 -30.42 19.10 20.95
C TRP A 538 -30.56 19.92 22.23
N GLY A 539 -30.05 21.16 22.26
CA GLY A 539 -30.16 22.09 23.40
C GLY A 539 -29.11 21.85 24.49
N ASP A 540 -28.21 20.92 24.31
CA ASP A 540 -27.08 20.61 25.21
C ASP A 540 -25.71 21.00 24.62
N GLY A 541 -25.72 21.71 23.50
CA GLY A 541 -24.51 22.10 22.74
C GLY A 541 -24.15 21.14 21.61
N ILE A 542 -24.83 19.99 21.50
CA ILE A 542 -24.65 19.03 20.42
C ILE A 542 -25.62 19.32 19.28
N ASN A 543 -25.20 19.09 18.04
CA ASN A 543 -26.04 19.16 16.85
C ASN A 543 -25.77 17.96 15.93
N SER A 544 -26.69 17.74 14.97
CA SER A 544 -26.59 16.63 14.01
C SER A 544 -25.64 16.89 12.84
N GLY A 545 -25.19 18.14 12.63
CA GLY A 545 -24.80 18.58 11.31
C GLY A 545 -26.00 18.57 10.35
N LEU A 546 -25.75 18.75 9.06
CA LEU A 546 -26.75 18.61 8.00
C LEU A 546 -26.93 17.14 7.64
N ILE A 547 -28.12 16.57 7.81
CA ILE A 547 -28.43 15.18 7.52
C ILE A 547 -29.50 15.07 6.44
N GLY A 548 -29.30 14.21 5.45
CA GLY A 548 -30.12 14.03 4.26
C GLY A 548 -29.29 13.69 3.03
N PRO A 549 -29.89 13.72 1.82
CA PRO A 549 -31.26 14.16 1.51
C PRO A 549 -32.35 13.14 1.87
N TYR A 550 -33.53 13.63 2.21
CA TYR A 550 -34.73 12.83 2.39
C TYR A 550 -35.85 13.34 1.48
N ALA A 551 -36.71 12.45 1.01
CA ALA A 551 -37.85 12.86 0.19
C ALA A 551 -38.76 13.80 0.99
N SER A 552 -39.27 14.86 0.34
CA SER A 552 -40.24 15.82 0.92
C SER A 552 -41.43 15.07 1.50
N GLY A 553 -41.80 15.42 2.75
CA GLY A 553 -42.91 14.81 3.46
C GLY A 553 -42.62 13.46 4.13
N ASN A 554 -41.39 12.93 4.02
CA ASN A 554 -41.01 11.73 4.73
C ASN A 554 -40.49 12.04 6.14
N ALA A 555 -41.00 11.28 7.12
CA ALA A 555 -40.56 11.40 8.51
C ALA A 555 -39.22 10.69 8.70
N ILE A 556 -38.33 11.31 9.47
CA ILE A 556 -37.05 10.69 9.88
C ILE A 556 -37.04 10.50 11.41
N ILE A 557 -36.27 9.48 11.84
CA ILE A 557 -36.10 9.22 13.28
C ILE A 557 -34.62 9.38 13.60
N VAL A 558 -34.33 10.25 14.59
CA VAL A 558 -32.97 10.46 15.07
C VAL A 558 -32.94 10.28 16.59
N SER A 559 -31.93 9.54 17.07
CA SER A 559 -31.77 9.27 18.50
C SER A 559 -30.80 10.27 19.14
N HIS A 560 -31.09 10.66 20.39
CA HIS A 560 -30.20 11.47 21.20
C HIS A 560 -30.19 11.07 22.68
N THR A 561 -29.07 11.32 23.37
CA THR A 561 -28.86 10.99 24.78
C THR A 561 -28.35 12.23 25.53
N TRP A 562 -29.12 12.72 26.48
CA TRP A 562 -28.68 13.80 27.39
C TRP A 562 -27.94 13.21 28.58
N GLY A 563 -26.68 13.61 28.76
CA GLY A 563 -25.84 13.13 29.88
C GLY A 563 -26.16 13.79 31.23
N LYS A 564 -26.87 14.93 31.25
CA LYS A 564 -27.15 15.71 32.45
C LYS A 564 -28.65 15.95 32.63
N ARG A 565 -29.03 16.23 33.88
CA ARG A 565 -30.37 16.69 34.22
C ARG A 565 -30.58 18.12 33.71
N GLY A 566 -31.80 18.44 33.27
CA GLY A 566 -32.10 19.75 32.75
C GLY A 566 -33.37 19.79 31.91
N THR A 567 -33.71 20.98 31.46
CA THR A 567 -34.72 21.19 30.42
C THR A 567 -33.99 21.62 29.16
N TYR A 568 -34.19 20.87 28.09
CA TYR A 568 -33.56 21.06 26.81
C TYR A 568 -34.60 21.48 25.78
N SER A 569 -34.18 22.27 24.81
CA SER A 569 -35.01 22.65 23.68
C SER A 569 -34.43 22.01 22.43
N ILE A 570 -35.06 20.95 21.93
CA ILE A 570 -34.75 20.43 20.62
C ILE A 570 -35.23 21.43 19.59
N GLN A 571 -34.37 21.85 18.70
CA GLN A 571 -34.70 22.72 17.59
C GLN A 571 -34.29 22.04 16.27
N ALA A 572 -35.13 22.14 15.25
CA ALA A 572 -34.80 21.64 13.93
C ALA A 572 -35.24 22.59 12.84
N LYS A 573 -34.42 22.72 11.80
CA LYS A 573 -34.83 23.40 10.56
C LYS A 573 -34.62 22.45 9.40
N ALA A 574 -35.39 22.59 8.35
CA ALA A 574 -35.25 21.93 7.09
C ALA A 574 -34.58 22.88 6.07
N LYS A 575 -33.80 22.31 5.16
CA LYS A 575 -33.18 23.02 4.04
C LYS A 575 -33.51 22.24 2.76
N ASP A 576 -33.94 22.93 1.71
CA ASP A 576 -34.22 22.33 0.39
C ASP A 576 -32.99 22.19 -0.50
N GLY A 577 -33.18 21.62 -1.69
CA GLY A 577 -32.12 21.46 -2.68
C GLY A 577 -31.59 22.77 -3.25
N TYR A 578 -32.39 23.85 -3.22
CA TYR A 578 -32.00 25.20 -3.65
C TYR A 578 -31.25 25.98 -2.59
N GLY A 579 -31.19 25.47 -1.37
CA GLY A 579 -30.48 26.09 -0.27
C GLY A 579 -31.34 26.95 0.64
N ALA A 580 -32.64 27.09 0.38
CA ALA A 580 -33.53 27.83 1.26
C ALA A 580 -33.85 27.03 2.53
N GLU A 581 -34.00 27.76 3.66
CA GLU A 581 -34.20 27.18 4.99
C GLU A 581 -35.57 27.52 5.54
N SER A 582 -36.16 26.54 6.23
CA SER A 582 -37.39 26.75 6.99
C SER A 582 -37.15 27.55 8.27
N SER A 583 -38.22 27.99 8.91
CA SER A 583 -38.20 28.40 10.32
C SER A 583 -37.88 27.22 11.25
N TRP A 584 -37.46 27.53 12.50
CA TRP A 584 -37.14 26.51 13.48
C TRP A 584 -38.40 25.86 14.07
N GLY A 585 -38.53 24.55 13.96
CA GLY A 585 -39.42 23.75 14.80
C GLY A 585 -38.79 23.53 16.18
N THR A 586 -39.61 23.43 17.21
CA THR A 586 -39.12 23.36 18.60
C THR A 586 -39.93 22.35 19.42
N LEU A 587 -39.22 21.54 20.23
CA LEU A 587 -39.80 20.63 21.22
C LEU A 587 -39.04 20.75 22.54
N LYS A 588 -39.74 21.02 23.66
CA LYS A 588 -39.14 21.01 25.00
C LYS A 588 -39.12 19.60 25.57
N VAL A 589 -37.95 19.21 26.09
CA VAL A 589 -37.72 17.92 26.73
C VAL A 589 -37.11 18.13 28.11
N THR A 590 -37.67 17.47 29.13
CA THR A 590 -37.18 17.60 30.50
C THR A 590 -36.59 16.27 30.99
N MET A 591 -35.38 16.35 31.49
CA MET A 591 -34.68 15.26 32.18
C MET A 591 -34.76 15.54 33.69
N PRO A 592 -35.84 15.13 34.37
CA PRO A 592 -36.07 15.46 35.77
C PRO A 592 -35.02 14.85 36.69
N LEU A 593 -34.93 15.38 37.89
CA LEU A 593 -34.33 14.69 39.02
C LEU A 593 -35.04 13.34 39.17
N SER A 594 -34.31 12.25 39.35
CA SER A 594 -34.92 10.99 39.78
C SER A 594 -35.74 11.34 41.05
N TYR A 595 -37.05 11.26 40.95
CA TYR A 595 -37.91 11.34 42.13
C TYR A 595 -37.68 10.02 42.88
N GLU A 596 -36.76 10.02 43.83
CA GLU A 596 -36.79 9.05 44.92
C GLU A 596 -37.95 9.51 45.81
N PRO A 597 -38.99 8.69 45.98
CA PRO A 597 -40.10 9.06 46.85
C PRO A 597 -39.53 9.34 48.27
N PRO A 598 -40.01 10.37 48.96
CA PRO A 598 -39.51 10.76 50.30
C PRO A 598 -39.47 9.59 51.31
N HIS A 599 -40.26 8.55 51.07
CA HIS A 599 -40.33 7.36 51.89
C HIS A 599 -39.03 6.53 51.87
N PHE A 600 -38.26 6.53 50.78
CA PHE A 600 -36.99 5.76 50.69
C PHE A 600 -35.89 6.39 51.56
N ARG A 601 -35.74 7.73 51.54
CA ARG A 601 -34.77 8.42 52.40
C ARG A 601 -35.11 8.33 53.88
N PHE A 602 -36.39 8.26 54.21
CA PHE A 602 -36.83 8.08 55.58
C PHE A 602 -36.51 6.68 56.11
N LEU A 603 -36.68 5.65 55.27
CA LEU A 603 -36.32 4.28 55.60
C LEU A 603 -34.81 4.06 55.69
N GLU A 604 -34.03 4.64 54.81
CA GLU A 604 -32.56 4.61 54.88
C GLU A 604 -32.08 5.32 56.15
N TRP A 605 -32.57 6.53 56.45
CA TRP A 605 -32.30 7.25 57.69
C TRP A 605 -32.71 6.46 58.92
N LEU A 606 -33.87 5.77 58.91
CA LEU A 606 -34.36 4.93 59.98
C LEU A 606 -33.46 3.72 60.20
N PHE A 607 -33.00 3.07 59.11
CA PHE A 607 -32.10 1.91 59.19
C PHE A 607 -30.66 2.28 59.60
N GLU A 608 -30.18 3.47 59.29
CA GLU A 608 -28.90 3.99 59.76
C GLU A 608 -28.95 4.35 61.26
N ARG A 609 -30.04 4.95 61.70
CA ARG A 609 -30.18 5.41 63.08
C ARG A 609 -30.52 4.27 64.05
N PHE A 610 -31.15 3.20 63.58
CA PHE A 610 -31.56 2.03 64.34
C PHE A 610 -31.16 0.73 63.68
N PRO A 611 -29.87 0.40 63.63
CA PRO A 611 -29.36 -0.72 62.85
C PRO A 611 -29.87 -2.09 63.25
N HIS A 612 -30.39 -2.23 64.44
CA HIS A 612 -30.92 -3.48 65.00
C HIS A 612 -32.46 -3.51 65.11
N ALA A 613 -33.15 -2.44 64.76
CA ALA A 613 -34.62 -2.39 64.70
C ALA A 613 -35.08 -2.78 63.28
N PHE A 614 -36.10 -3.60 63.21
CA PHE A 614 -36.74 -4.01 61.96
C PHE A 614 -35.93 -4.91 61.02
N PRO A 615 -35.35 -6.06 61.49
CA PRO A 615 -34.57 -6.95 60.61
C PRO A 615 -35.36 -7.47 59.41
N PHE A 616 -36.66 -7.70 59.56
CA PHE A 616 -37.55 -8.19 58.49
C PHE A 616 -37.75 -7.19 57.37
N LEU A 617 -37.89 -5.93 57.67
CA LEU A 617 -38.05 -4.86 56.65
C LEU A 617 -36.74 -4.65 55.86
N ARG A 618 -35.58 -4.82 56.50
CA ARG A 618 -34.27 -4.71 55.81
C ARG A 618 -34.00 -5.83 54.81
N SER A 619 -34.54 -7.03 55.08
CA SER A 619 -34.42 -8.16 54.15
C SER A 619 -35.30 -8.04 52.90
N LEU A 620 -36.40 -7.29 53.01
CA LEU A 620 -37.33 -7.00 51.91
C LEU A 620 -36.81 -5.89 50.96
N PHE A 621 -35.90 -5.04 51.42
CA PHE A 621 -35.34 -3.93 50.62
C PHE A 621 -34.01 -4.27 49.96
N ASN A 622 -33.36 -5.40 50.24
CA ASN A 622 -32.14 -5.87 49.61
C ASN A 622 -32.42 -6.96 48.54
N GLN A 623 -33.67 -7.18 48.18
CA GLN A 623 -34.08 -7.92 46.98
C GLN A 623 -34.57 -6.94 45.90
#